data_7c12ab5fcc5674b7a6f1563ae94ae4dd
#
_entry.id   7c12ab5fcc5674b7a6f1563ae94ae4dd
#
_cell.length_a   1.000
_cell.length_b   1.000
_cell.length_c   1.000
_cell.angle_alpha   90.00
_cell.angle_beta   90.00
_cell.angle_gamma   90.00
#
_symmetry.space_group_name_H-M   'P 1'
#
loop_
_entity.id
_entity.type
_entity.pdbx_description
1 polymer ?
#
loop_
_entity_poly.entity_id
_entity_poly.type
_entity_poly.pdbx_seq_one_letter_code
_entity_poly.pdbx_strand_id
1 'polypeptide(L)'
;MSGPNLTERITRELETRLIEGAWSPGERIPSERALAASLGVARSTVRAALQRLVARGLLKARAASGVYVSDRLQTGLISPWRQLVSDHPELRPDMLEFRLMLEGTTAYLAAVRATEDDLARLGELVDGLVRAHRRGDTVLESRLDGDFHTALANASHNAMLRHLQGSVVKMLYEHISLNNAGLFELREQASETILAQHLALWEAIRTRQPEEARRIMREHIVFVWRKLEPDSPVPIMP
;
A
#
# COMPACT_ATOMS: atom_id res chain seq x y z
N MET A 1 -10.09 36.32 14.79
CA MET A 1 -10.15 35.20 13.82
C MET A 1 -11.14 34.17 14.37
N SER A 2 -12.31 34.03 13.74
CA SER A 2 -13.32 33.06 14.15
C SER A 2 -12.74 31.64 13.98
N GLY A 3 -12.82 30.82 15.02
CA GLY A 3 -12.41 29.42 14.95
C GLY A 3 -13.16 28.63 13.87
N PRO A 4 -12.67 27.47 13.44
CA PRO A 4 -13.31 26.65 12.40
C PRO A 4 -14.74 26.32 12.81
N ASN A 5 -15.71 26.58 11.90
CA ASN A 5 -17.09 26.24 12.15
C ASN A 5 -17.32 24.73 12.31
N LEU A 6 -18.45 24.34 12.91
CA LEU A 6 -18.71 22.92 13.21
C LEU A 6 -18.58 22.01 11.97
N THR A 7 -19.04 22.47 10.81
CA THR A 7 -18.92 21.72 9.55
C THR A 7 -17.46 21.51 9.14
N GLU A 8 -16.60 22.50 9.33
CA GLU A 8 -15.16 22.37 9.05
C GLU A 8 -14.48 21.37 9.99
N ARG A 9 -14.84 21.39 11.26
CA ARG A 9 -14.35 20.41 12.24
C ARG A 9 -14.73 18.99 11.84
N ILE A 10 -16.00 18.78 11.47
CA ILE A 10 -16.48 17.46 11.02
C ILE A 10 -15.83 17.06 9.69
N THR A 11 -15.63 18.01 8.77
CA THR A 11 -14.91 17.71 7.51
C THR A 11 -13.49 17.21 7.80
N ARG A 12 -12.73 17.89 8.66
CA ARG A 12 -11.37 17.48 9.05
C ARG A 12 -11.36 16.13 9.77
N GLU A 13 -12.32 15.89 10.67
CA GLU A 13 -12.45 14.60 11.35
C GLU A 13 -12.64 13.44 10.35
N LEU A 14 -13.53 13.64 9.36
CA LEU A 14 -13.75 12.62 8.33
C LEU A 14 -12.54 12.47 7.39
N GLU A 15 -11.80 13.55 7.10
CA GLU A 15 -10.52 13.50 6.37
C GLU A 15 -9.48 12.69 7.14
N THR A 16 -9.34 12.92 8.44
CA THR A 16 -8.43 12.16 9.30
C THR A 16 -8.76 10.67 9.24
N ARG A 17 -10.02 10.28 9.39
CA ARG A 17 -10.45 8.88 9.29
C ARG A 17 -10.16 8.27 7.91
N LEU A 18 -10.35 9.02 6.82
CA LEU A 18 -9.98 8.58 5.47
C LEU A 18 -8.47 8.35 5.34
N ILE A 19 -7.67 9.28 5.87
CA ILE A 19 -6.21 9.20 5.86
C ILE A 19 -5.71 8.02 6.70
N GLU A 20 -6.34 7.78 7.85
CA GLU A 20 -6.01 6.65 8.75
C GLU A 20 -6.48 5.30 8.21
N GLY A 21 -7.26 5.30 7.12
CA GLY A 21 -7.73 4.07 6.47
C GLY A 21 -8.92 3.43 7.16
N ALA A 22 -9.73 4.21 7.90
CA ALA A 22 -10.97 3.72 8.50
C ALA A 22 -11.95 3.13 7.47
N TRP A 23 -11.80 3.49 6.22
CA TRP A 23 -12.54 2.95 5.08
C TRP A 23 -11.62 2.78 3.88
N SER A 24 -11.68 1.63 3.25
CA SER A 24 -10.89 1.30 2.06
C SER A 24 -11.41 2.03 0.82
N PRO A 25 -10.56 2.32 -0.19
CA PRO A 25 -10.99 2.83 -1.48
C PRO A 25 -12.08 1.94 -2.11
N GLY A 26 -13.13 2.59 -2.61
CA GLY A 26 -14.32 1.90 -3.13
C GLY A 26 -15.30 1.41 -2.05
N GLU A 27 -14.93 1.45 -0.78
CA GLU A 27 -15.80 1.06 0.31
C GLU A 27 -16.90 2.10 0.55
N ARG A 28 -18.07 1.63 0.95
CA ARG A 28 -19.20 2.46 1.33
C ARG A 28 -19.00 2.97 2.76
N ILE A 29 -18.97 4.30 2.92
CA ILE A 29 -18.93 4.88 4.27
C ILE A 29 -20.29 4.75 4.98
N PRO A 30 -20.32 4.79 6.33
CA PRO A 30 -21.56 4.76 7.07
C PRO A 30 -22.54 5.85 6.64
N SER A 31 -23.84 5.59 6.80
CA SER A 31 -24.88 6.55 6.41
C SER A 31 -24.78 7.86 7.18
N GLU A 32 -25.31 8.98 6.60
CA GLU A 32 -25.37 10.29 7.28
C GLU A 32 -25.96 10.16 8.70
N ARG A 33 -26.97 9.28 8.88
CA ARG A 33 -27.59 9.05 10.19
C ARG A 33 -26.61 8.38 11.17
N ALA A 34 -25.89 7.37 10.71
CA ALA A 34 -24.92 6.65 11.55
C ALA A 34 -23.75 7.57 11.92
N LEU A 35 -23.21 8.33 10.96
CA LEU A 35 -22.14 9.28 11.21
C LEU A 35 -22.59 10.40 12.15
N ALA A 36 -23.81 10.93 11.98
CA ALA A 36 -24.35 11.97 12.87
C ALA A 36 -24.46 11.46 14.31
N ALA A 37 -24.95 10.21 14.49
CA ALA A 37 -25.03 9.59 15.80
C ALA A 37 -23.64 9.37 16.44
N SER A 38 -22.68 8.84 15.67
CA SER A 38 -21.31 8.58 16.17
C SER A 38 -20.51 9.84 16.50
N LEU A 39 -20.77 10.94 15.77
CA LEU A 39 -20.07 12.22 15.95
C LEU A 39 -20.81 13.19 16.88
N GLY A 40 -22.02 12.85 17.32
CA GLY A 40 -22.83 13.72 18.21
C GLY A 40 -23.27 15.04 17.57
N VAL A 41 -23.51 15.05 16.24
CA VAL A 41 -23.86 16.28 15.49
C VAL A 41 -25.13 16.11 14.66
N ALA A 42 -25.69 17.21 14.18
CA ALA A 42 -26.85 17.21 13.31
C ALA A 42 -26.54 16.54 11.94
N ARG A 43 -27.51 15.82 11.37
CA ARG A 43 -27.39 15.21 10.04
C ARG A 43 -27.07 16.21 8.93
N SER A 44 -27.58 17.43 9.02
CA SER A 44 -27.29 18.52 8.08
C SER A 44 -25.80 18.88 8.08
N THR A 45 -25.15 18.90 9.24
CA THR A 45 -23.70 19.15 9.38
C THR A 45 -22.88 18.05 8.71
N VAL A 46 -23.23 16.78 8.95
CA VAL A 46 -22.57 15.63 8.30
C VAL A 46 -22.76 15.71 6.78
N ARG A 47 -23.99 15.97 6.31
CA ARG A 47 -24.27 16.10 4.88
C ARG A 47 -23.41 17.20 4.24
N ALA A 48 -23.32 18.37 4.85
CA ALA A 48 -22.47 19.46 4.36
C ALA A 48 -20.99 19.09 4.32
N ALA A 49 -20.49 18.36 5.34
CA ALA A 49 -19.12 17.85 5.36
C ALA A 49 -18.88 16.82 4.23
N LEU A 50 -19.79 15.85 4.05
CA LEU A 50 -19.69 14.87 2.98
C LEU A 50 -19.73 15.50 1.59
N GLN A 51 -20.59 16.50 1.37
CA GLN A 51 -20.63 17.24 0.11
C GLN A 51 -19.30 17.95 -0.19
N ARG A 52 -18.62 18.52 0.81
CA ARG A 52 -17.28 19.09 0.66
C ARG A 52 -16.25 18.03 0.26
N LEU A 53 -16.29 16.85 0.88
CA LEU A 53 -15.38 15.76 0.55
C LEU A 53 -15.64 15.20 -0.86
N VAL A 54 -16.90 15.15 -1.29
CA VAL A 54 -17.27 14.77 -2.67
C VAL A 54 -16.78 15.83 -3.67
N ALA A 55 -16.98 17.13 -3.37
CA ALA A 55 -16.50 18.21 -4.23
C ALA A 55 -14.97 18.21 -4.39
N ARG A 56 -14.23 17.76 -3.36
CA ARG A 56 -12.77 17.59 -3.38
C ARG A 56 -12.32 16.27 -4.01
N GLY A 57 -13.26 15.42 -4.43
CA GLY A 57 -12.96 14.14 -5.06
C GLY A 57 -12.47 13.05 -4.11
N LEU A 58 -12.51 13.28 -2.78
CA LEU A 58 -12.13 12.28 -1.77
C LEU A 58 -13.20 11.20 -1.59
N LEU A 59 -14.45 11.57 -1.84
CA LEU A 59 -15.60 10.68 -1.82
C LEU A 59 -16.35 10.74 -3.17
N LYS A 60 -17.11 9.69 -3.47
CA LYS A 60 -18.04 9.62 -4.62
C LYS A 60 -19.46 9.34 -4.12
N ALA A 61 -20.41 10.22 -4.47
CA ALA A 61 -21.83 9.94 -4.27
C ALA A 61 -22.36 9.09 -5.41
N ARG A 62 -23.06 7.99 -5.10
CA ARG A 62 -23.79 7.17 -6.06
C ARG A 62 -25.28 7.31 -5.78
N ALA A 63 -26.07 7.69 -6.79
CA ALA A 63 -27.51 7.87 -6.67
C ALA A 63 -28.17 6.62 -6.04
N ALA A 64 -29.04 6.81 -5.06
CA ALA A 64 -29.76 5.78 -4.30
C ALA A 64 -28.89 4.75 -3.56
N SER A 65 -27.56 4.78 -3.68
CA SER A 65 -26.67 3.75 -3.15
C SER A 65 -25.79 4.24 -1.99
N GLY A 66 -25.58 5.55 -1.86
CA GLY A 66 -24.83 6.16 -0.75
C GLY A 66 -23.54 6.83 -1.17
N VAL A 67 -22.64 7.04 -0.21
CA VAL A 67 -21.34 7.69 -0.41
C VAL A 67 -20.24 6.67 -0.22
N TYR A 68 -19.25 6.70 -1.11
CA TYR A 68 -18.15 5.74 -1.19
C TYR A 68 -16.82 6.47 -1.15
N VAL A 69 -15.79 5.84 -0.61
CA VAL A 69 -14.41 6.34 -0.71
C VAL A 69 -13.98 6.38 -2.18
N SER A 70 -13.40 7.49 -2.59
CA SER A 70 -12.94 7.62 -3.97
C SER A 70 -11.72 6.75 -4.22
N ASP A 71 -11.71 6.02 -5.31
CA ASP A 71 -10.54 5.30 -5.81
C ASP A 71 -9.47 6.24 -6.40
N ARG A 72 -9.82 7.52 -6.62
CA ARG A 72 -8.85 8.53 -7.10
C ARG A 72 -7.68 8.74 -6.16
N LEU A 73 -7.86 8.52 -4.85
CA LEU A 73 -6.74 8.53 -3.90
C LEU A 73 -5.71 7.44 -4.22
N GLN A 74 -6.14 6.30 -4.77
CA GLN A 74 -5.23 5.22 -5.16
C GLN A 74 -4.90 5.21 -6.66
N THR A 75 -5.82 5.61 -7.53
CA THR A 75 -5.64 5.52 -8.99
C THR A 75 -5.21 6.83 -9.63
N GLY A 76 -5.42 7.97 -8.97
CA GLY A 76 -5.24 9.29 -9.58
C GLY A 76 -3.80 9.63 -9.97
N LEU A 77 -2.82 9.11 -9.25
CA LEU A 77 -1.40 9.35 -9.55
C LEU A 77 -0.81 8.28 -10.50
N ILE A 78 -1.35 7.08 -10.52
CA ILE A 78 -0.68 5.92 -11.14
C ILE A 78 -1.38 5.38 -12.38
N SER A 79 -2.68 5.61 -12.55
CA SER A 79 -3.38 5.09 -13.73
C SER A 79 -2.78 5.56 -15.08
N PRO A 80 -2.40 6.83 -15.27
CA PRO A 80 -1.69 7.26 -16.46
C PRO A 80 -0.28 6.68 -16.57
N TRP A 81 0.47 6.62 -15.46
CA TRP A 81 1.83 6.09 -15.43
C TRP A 81 1.90 4.61 -15.74
N ARG A 82 0.91 3.82 -15.34
CA ARG A 82 0.84 2.41 -15.66
C ARG A 82 0.83 2.16 -17.17
N GLN A 83 -0.02 2.88 -17.89
CA GLN A 83 -0.07 2.77 -19.35
C GLN A 83 1.25 3.23 -19.97
N LEU A 84 1.81 4.35 -19.49
CA LEU A 84 3.09 4.86 -19.99
C LEU A 84 4.23 3.87 -19.79
N VAL A 85 4.38 3.26 -18.60
CA VAL A 85 5.43 2.25 -18.33
C VAL A 85 5.23 0.99 -19.17
N SER A 86 3.97 0.61 -19.47
CA SER A 86 3.68 -0.50 -20.38
C SER A 86 4.07 -0.18 -21.82
N ASP A 87 3.77 1.04 -22.27
CA ASP A 87 4.01 1.46 -23.66
C ASP A 87 5.45 1.92 -23.88
N HIS A 88 6.18 2.29 -22.80
CA HIS A 88 7.53 2.85 -22.77
C HIS A 88 8.46 2.05 -21.87
N PRO A 89 9.01 0.91 -22.35
CA PRO A 89 9.91 0.06 -21.54
C PRO A 89 11.14 0.78 -21.00
N GLU A 90 11.58 1.86 -21.64
CA GLU A 90 12.67 2.72 -21.19
C GLU A 90 12.44 3.42 -19.84
N LEU A 91 11.17 3.50 -19.38
CA LEU A 91 10.82 4.04 -18.06
C LEU A 91 10.95 3.02 -16.92
N ARG A 92 11.23 1.76 -17.23
CA ARG A 92 11.32 0.69 -16.21
C ARG A 92 12.46 0.90 -15.22
N PRO A 93 13.67 1.34 -15.61
CA PRO A 93 14.72 1.67 -14.64
C PRO A 93 14.31 2.78 -13.68
N ASP A 94 13.64 3.84 -14.16
CA ASP A 94 13.16 4.95 -13.33
C ASP A 94 12.11 4.45 -12.31
N MET A 95 11.26 3.51 -12.72
CA MET A 95 10.30 2.86 -11.82
C MET A 95 11.02 2.04 -10.74
N LEU A 96 12.11 1.34 -11.07
CA LEU A 96 12.91 0.61 -10.10
C LEU A 96 13.56 1.57 -9.09
N GLU A 97 14.13 2.68 -9.54
CA GLU A 97 14.68 3.70 -8.64
C GLU A 97 13.62 4.23 -7.68
N PHE A 98 12.45 4.56 -8.20
CA PHE A 98 11.32 5.02 -7.38
C PHE A 98 10.91 3.98 -6.32
N ARG A 99 10.85 2.70 -6.69
CA ARG A 99 10.56 1.60 -5.76
C ARG A 99 11.63 1.48 -4.67
N LEU A 100 12.91 1.51 -5.03
CA LEU A 100 14.02 1.41 -4.09
C LEU A 100 13.97 2.54 -3.05
N MET A 101 13.64 3.77 -3.47
CA MET A 101 13.45 4.90 -2.57
C MET A 101 12.22 4.73 -1.67
N LEU A 102 11.07 4.40 -2.26
CA LEU A 102 9.80 4.32 -1.56
C LEU A 102 9.79 3.17 -0.56
N GLU A 103 10.06 1.96 -1.03
CA GLU A 103 9.93 0.74 -0.23
C GLU A 103 11.06 0.61 0.79
N GLY A 104 12.28 1.01 0.44
CA GLY A 104 13.38 1.08 1.41
C GLY A 104 13.12 2.08 2.55
N THR A 105 12.55 3.26 2.22
CA THR A 105 12.15 4.22 3.25
C THR A 105 10.97 3.71 4.07
N THR A 106 10.04 3.02 3.46
CA THR A 106 8.90 2.40 4.14
C THR A 106 9.35 1.36 5.16
N ALA A 107 10.27 0.46 4.79
CA ALA A 107 10.84 -0.55 5.68
C ALA A 107 11.61 0.09 6.86
N TYR A 108 12.42 1.12 6.58
CA TYR A 108 13.09 1.90 7.61
C TYR A 108 12.11 2.46 8.64
N LEU A 109 11.08 3.15 8.17
CA LEU A 109 10.09 3.78 9.05
C LEU A 109 9.24 2.74 9.79
N ALA A 110 8.93 1.59 9.18
CA ALA A 110 8.29 0.48 9.86
C ALA A 110 9.13 -0.02 11.05
N ALA A 111 10.44 -0.20 10.88
CA ALA A 111 11.32 -0.59 11.98
C ALA A 111 11.35 0.45 13.12
N VAL A 112 11.23 1.75 12.79
CA VAL A 112 11.23 2.83 13.79
C VAL A 112 9.88 2.96 14.50
N ARG A 113 8.75 2.75 13.80
CA ARG A 113 7.42 3.21 14.24
C ARG A 113 6.41 2.11 14.50
N ALA A 114 6.64 0.88 14.04
CA ALA A 114 5.69 -0.21 14.20
C ALA A 114 5.22 -0.35 15.64
N THR A 115 3.92 -0.47 15.84
CA THR A 115 3.32 -0.82 17.14
C THR A 115 3.40 -2.33 17.37
N GLU A 116 3.05 -2.79 18.56
CA GLU A 116 2.97 -4.23 18.84
C GLU A 116 1.91 -4.93 17.98
N ASP A 117 0.81 -4.24 17.66
CA ASP A 117 -0.23 -4.77 16.76
C ASP A 117 0.30 -4.90 15.32
N ASP A 118 1.09 -3.92 14.85
CA ASP A 118 1.74 -4.01 13.53
C ASP A 118 2.73 -5.17 13.49
N LEU A 119 3.52 -5.34 14.54
CA LEU A 119 4.47 -6.44 14.66
C LEU A 119 3.76 -7.79 14.67
N ALA A 120 2.67 -7.93 15.41
CA ALA A 120 1.86 -9.15 15.43
C ALA A 120 1.32 -9.45 14.02
N ARG A 121 0.77 -8.43 13.35
CA ARG A 121 0.24 -8.59 11.99
C ARG A 121 1.29 -9.01 10.96
N LEU A 122 2.46 -8.39 10.99
CA LEU A 122 3.58 -8.76 10.12
C LEU A 122 4.04 -10.19 10.39
N GLY A 123 4.12 -10.60 11.66
CA GLY A 123 4.45 -11.96 12.06
C GLY A 123 3.46 -13.00 11.52
N GLU A 124 2.15 -12.75 11.64
CA GLU A 124 1.10 -13.62 11.08
C GLU A 124 1.26 -13.82 9.57
N LEU A 125 1.60 -12.76 8.84
CA LEU A 125 1.80 -12.80 7.39
C LEU A 125 3.04 -13.61 7.02
N VAL A 126 4.15 -13.41 7.73
CA VAL A 126 5.38 -14.18 7.54
C VAL A 126 5.16 -15.67 7.84
N ASP A 127 4.46 -16.01 8.92
CA ASP A 127 4.08 -17.38 9.22
C ASP A 127 3.17 -17.98 8.12
N GLY A 128 2.29 -17.15 7.57
CA GLY A 128 1.46 -17.50 6.42
C GLY A 128 2.31 -17.84 5.19
N LEU A 129 3.29 -16.99 4.86
CA LEU A 129 4.23 -17.21 3.75
C LEU A 129 5.00 -18.53 3.91
N VAL A 130 5.53 -18.79 5.11
CA VAL A 130 6.22 -20.06 5.42
C VAL A 130 5.31 -21.28 5.19
N ARG A 131 4.06 -21.19 5.63
CA ARG A 131 3.08 -22.28 5.44
C ARG A 131 2.72 -22.49 3.96
N ALA A 132 2.49 -21.41 3.21
CA ALA A 132 2.17 -21.45 1.79
C ALA A 132 3.35 -22.04 0.99
N HIS A 133 4.57 -21.60 1.27
CA HIS A 133 5.80 -22.10 0.66
C HIS A 133 5.98 -23.63 0.87
N ARG A 134 5.84 -24.10 2.11
CA ARG A 134 5.93 -25.53 2.43
C ARG A 134 4.90 -26.40 1.72
N ARG A 135 3.77 -25.82 1.30
CA ARG A 135 2.70 -26.50 0.56
C ARG A 135 2.84 -26.38 -0.96
N GLY A 136 3.80 -25.58 -1.44
CA GLY A 136 3.92 -25.22 -2.84
C GLY A 136 2.73 -24.41 -3.37
N ASP A 137 2.01 -23.69 -2.49
CA ASP A 137 0.86 -22.87 -2.86
C ASP A 137 1.31 -21.49 -3.32
N THR A 138 1.77 -21.42 -4.56
CA THR A 138 2.31 -20.19 -5.17
C THR A 138 1.28 -19.07 -5.30
N VAL A 139 -0.01 -19.40 -5.42
CA VAL A 139 -1.09 -18.42 -5.48
C VAL A 139 -1.26 -17.74 -4.12
N LEU A 140 -1.26 -18.52 -3.04
CA LEU A 140 -1.34 -18.01 -1.68
C LEU A 140 -0.07 -17.24 -1.31
N GLU A 141 1.13 -17.73 -1.68
CA GLU A 141 2.39 -16.99 -1.48
C GLU A 141 2.33 -15.60 -2.11
N SER A 142 1.90 -15.51 -3.37
CA SER A 142 1.78 -14.24 -4.09
C SER A 142 0.85 -13.24 -3.40
N ARG A 143 -0.28 -13.74 -2.91
CA ARG A 143 -1.25 -12.90 -2.19
C ARG A 143 -0.66 -12.41 -0.86
N LEU A 144 -0.06 -13.31 -0.09
CA LEU A 144 0.54 -12.98 1.21
C LEU A 144 1.74 -12.03 1.07
N ASP A 145 2.51 -12.13 -0.01
CA ASP A 145 3.57 -11.20 -0.38
C ASP A 145 3.02 -9.76 -0.53
N GLY A 146 1.96 -9.59 -1.30
CA GLY A 146 1.29 -8.28 -1.43
C GLY A 146 0.71 -7.75 -0.12
N ASP A 147 0.11 -8.65 0.68
CA ASP A 147 -0.42 -8.30 2.00
C ASP A 147 0.71 -7.89 2.95
N PHE A 148 1.88 -8.53 2.89
CA PHE A 148 3.06 -8.20 3.70
C PHE A 148 3.60 -6.80 3.36
N HIS A 149 3.79 -6.48 2.07
CA HIS A 149 4.19 -5.13 1.64
C HIS A 149 3.18 -4.06 2.04
N THR A 150 1.90 -4.38 2.01
CA THR A 150 0.82 -3.48 2.47
C THR A 150 0.89 -3.28 4.00
N ALA A 151 1.14 -4.34 4.77
CA ALA A 151 1.29 -4.26 6.22
C ALA A 151 2.54 -3.44 6.62
N LEU A 152 3.66 -3.58 5.88
CA LEU A 152 4.84 -2.74 6.04
C LEU A 152 4.53 -1.25 5.86
N ALA A 153 3.76 -0.92 4.81
CA ALA A 153 3.36 0.46 4.57
C ALA A 153 2.48 1.01 5.70
N ASN A 154 1.59 0.19 6.26
CA ASN A 154 0.80 0.57 7.43
C ASN A 154 1.69 0.79 8.65
N ALA A 155 2.62 -0.12 8.95
CA ALA A 155 3.56 -0.05 10.06
C ALA A 155 4.54 1.13 9.98
N SER A 156 4.73 1.74 8.81
CA SER A 156 5.49 2.98 8.65
C SER A 156 4.83 4.19 9.32
N HIS A 157 3.53 4.11 9.64
CA HIS A 157 2.69 5.21 10.13
C HIS A 157 2.86 6.52 9.34
N ASN A 158 3.09 6.39 8.02
CA ASN A 158 3.14 7.50 7.08
C ASN A 158 2.04 7.34 6.03
N ALA A 159 1.00 8.18 6.13
CA ALA A 159 -0.17 8.10 5.26
C ALA A 159 0.17 8.22 3.77
N MET A 160 1.18 9.03 3.41
CA MET A 160 1.61 9.18 2.01
C MET A 160 2.33 7.94 1.49
N LEU A 161 3.24 7.36 2.28
CA LEU A 161 3.92 6.11 1.90
C LEU A 161 2.92 4.97 1.76
N ARG A 162 1.99 4.83 2.69
CA ARG A 162 0.90 3.84 2.62
C ARG A 162 0.08 3.96 1.34
N HIS A 163 -0.27 5.20 0.98
CA HIS A 163 -1.03 5.49 -0.23
C HIS A 163 -0.26 5.15 -1.51
N LEU A 164 0.99 5.60 -1.59
CA LEU A 164 1.86 5.35 -2.75
C LEU A 164 2.22 3.88 -2.89
N GLN A 165 2.52 3.19 -1.78
CA GLN A 165 2.87 1.77 -1.76
C GLN A 165 1.75 0.90 -2.35
N GLY A 166 0.50 1.11 -1.92
CA GLY A 166 -0.63 0.36 -2.46
C GLY A 166 -0.79 0.50 -3.97
N SER A 167 -0.45 1.67 -4.50
CA SER A 167 -0.49 1.96 -5.91
C SER A 167 0.67 1.32 -6.68
N VAL A 168 1.89 1.37 -6.12
CA VAL A 168 3.11 0.78 -6.71
C VAL A 168 3.00 -0.74 -6.73
N VAL A 169 2.59 -1.35 -5.62
CA VAL A 169 2.36 -2.79 -5.51
C VAL A 169 1.34 -3.24 -6.57
N LYS A 170 0.22 -2.54 -6.69
CA LYS A 170 -0.80 -2.86 -7.71
C LYS A 170 -0.24 -2.78 -9.13
N MET A 171 0.50 -1.73 -9.45
CA MET A 171 1.14 -1.55 -10.77
C MET A 171 2.11 -2.71 -11.08
N LEU A 172 2.89 -3.13 -10.09
CA LEU A 172 3.82 -4.25 -10.22
C LEU A 172 3.09 -5.57 -10.49
N TYR A 173 2.05 -5.91 -9.71
CA TYR A 173 1.31 -7.16 -9.91
C TYR A 173 0.61 -7.21 -11.27
N GLU A 174 0.09 -6.10 -11.75
CA GLU A 174 -0.53 -6.03 -13.08
C GLU A 174 0.51 -6.18 -14.20
N HIS A 175 1.69 -5.58 -14.06
CA HIS A 175 2.80 -5.75 -15.01
C HIS A 175 3.32 -7.19 -15.05
N ILE A 176 3.45 -7.81 -13.90
CA ILE A 176 3.83 -9.21 -13.72
C ILE A 176 2.78 -10.15 -14.33
N SER A 177 1.48 -9.86 -14.17
CA SER A 177 0.39 -10.68 -14.69
C SER A 177 0.31 -10.67 -16.23
N LEU A 178 0.78 -9.61 -16.88
CA LEU A 178 0.82 -9.52 -18.35
C LEU A 178 1.94 -10.40 -18.96
N ASN A 179 2.97 -10.78 -18.19
CA ASN A 179 4.08 -11.61 -18.61
C ASN A 179 3.95 -13.09 -18.15
N ASN A 180 2.74 -13.61 -18.08
CA ASN A 180 2.30 -14.81 -17.36
C ASN A 180 3.06 -16.13 -17.60
N ALA A 181 3.78 -16.33 -18.67
CA ALA A 181 4.41 -17.63 -18.95
C ALA A 181 5.76 -17.86 -18.22
N GLY A 182 6.56 -16.80 -18.04
CA GLY A 182 7.87 -16.90 -17.36
C GLY A 182 7.81 -16.77 -15.84
N LEU A 183 6.70 -16.25 -15.32
CA LEU A 183 6.60 -15.91 -13.90
C LEU A 183 6.43 -17.12 -12.99
N PHE A 184 5.71 -18.16 -13.44
CA PHE A 184 5.53 -19.38 -12.66
C PHE A 184 6.87 -20.11 -12.46
N GLU A 185 7.65 -20.27 -13.51
CA GLU A 185 8.98 -20.92 -13.43
C GLU A 185 9.98 -20.07 -12.64
N LEU A 186 9.96 -18.74 -12.82
CA LEU A 186 10.82 -17.82 -12.06
C LEU A 186 10.48 -17.79 -10.57
N ARG A 187 9.20 -17.87 -10.21
CA ARG A 187 8.77 -17.92 -8.81
C ARG A 187 9.17 -19.19 -8.12
N GLU A 188 9.02 -20.33 -8.76
CA GLU A 188 9.44 -21.61 -8.18
C GLU A 188 10.94 -21.62 -7.86
N GLN A 189 11.79 -21.09 -8.74
CA GLN A 189 13.24 -20.97 -8.54
C GLN A 189 13.67 -19.86 -7.58
N ALA A 190 12.86 -18.82 -7.39
CA ALA A 190 13.18 -17.66 -6.57
C ALA A 190 12.47 -17.64 -5.20
N SER A 191 11.43 -18.47 -5.04
CA SER A 191 10.53 -18.45 -3.89
C SER A 191 11.28 -18.63 -2.56
N GLU A 192 12.24 -19.53 -2.47
CA GLU A 192 13.04 -19.74 -1.26
C GLU A 192 13.86 -18.50 -0.87
N THR A 193 14.50 -17.84 -1.85
CA THR A 193 15.26 -16.61 -1.61
C THR A 193 14.34 -15.46 -1.19
N ILE A 194 13.20 -15.32 -1.85
CA ILE A 194 12.20 -14.29 -1.52
C ILE A 194 11.67 -14.49 -0.10
N LEU A 195 11.34 -15.74 0.26
CA LEU A 195 10.91 -16.07 1.61
C LEU A 195 11.98 -15.74 2.65
N ALA A 196 13.25 -16.12 2.39
CA ALA A 196 14.37 -15.82 3.28
C ALA A 196 14.54 -14.29 3.49
N GLN A 197 14.35 -13.49 2.43
CA GLN A 197 14.39 -12.03 2.52
C GLN A 197 13.24 -11.46 3.34
N HIS A 198 12.02 -11.99 3.20
CA HIS A 198 10.88 -11.56 4.03
C HIS A 198 11.09 -11.89 5.52
N LEU A 199 11.63 -13.08 5.82
CA LEU A 199 11.99 -13.46 7.19
C LEU A 199 13.05 -12.53 7.79
N ALA A 200 14.11 -12.23 7.03
CA ALA A 200 15.16 -11.32 7.46
C ALA A 200 14.63 -9.88 7.66
N LEU A 201 13.76 -9.41 6.77
CA LEU A 201 13.13 -8.11 6.87
C LEU A 201 12.23 -8.01 8.11
N TRP A 202 11.40 -9.02 8.34
CA TRP A 202 10.59 -9.13 9.55
C TRP A 202 11.45 -9.07 10.81
N GLU A 203 12.54 -9.83 10.86
CA GLU A 203 13.45 -9.85 12.01
C GLU A 203 14.10 -8.48 12.25
N ALA A 204 14.54 -7.79 11.20
CA ALA A 204 15.10 -6.44 11.30
C ALA A 204 14.08 -5.42 11.83
N ILE A 205 12.81 -5.54 11.43
CA ILE A 205 11.73 -4.67 11.92
C ILE A 205 11.41 -4.98 13.38
N ARG A 206 11.24 -6.25 13.72
CA ARG A 206 10.93 -6.71 15.07
C ARG A 206 12.01 -6.31 16.08
N THR A 207 13.28 -6.36 15.67
CA THR A 207 14.44 -5.99 16.49
C THR A 207 14.83 -4.51 16.37
N ARG A 208 13.97 -3.68 15.73
CA ARG A 208 14.17 -2.23 15.64
C ARG A 208 15.50 -1.83 14.97
N GLN A 209 15.86 -2.49 13.87
CA GLN A 209 17.06 -2.21 13.08
C GLN A 209 16.72 -1.50 11.76
N PRO A 210 16.51 -0.16 11.75
CA PRO A 210 15.94 0.53 10.60
C PRO A 210 16.85 0.53 9.37
N GLU A 211 18.16 0.70 9.53
CA GLU A 211 19.08 0.68 8.37
C GLU A 211 19.19 -0.72 7.76
N GLU A 212 19.15 -1.76 8.60
CA GLU A 212 19.14 -3.14 8.14
C GLU A 212 17.84 -3.47 7.41
N ALA A 213 16.69 -3.04 7.92
CA ALA A 213 15.40 -3.20 7.24
C ALA A 213 15.41 -2.51 5.86
N ARG A 214 15.96 -1.30 5.76
CA ARG A 214 16.15 -0.59 4.48
C ARG A 214 17.03 -1.38 3.52
N ARG A 215 18.17 -1.86 3.99
CA ARG A 215 19.13 -2.61 3.20
C ARG A 215 18.51 -3.88 2.62
N ILE A 216 17.87 -4.69 3.48
CA ILE A 216 17.23 -5.94 3.08
C ILE A 216 16.10 -5.67 2.06
N MET A 217 15.25 -4.65 2.28
CA MET A 217 14.20 -4.30 1.33
C MET A 217 14.78 -3.91 -0.04
N ARG A 218 15.85 -3.14 -0.08
CA ARG A 218 16.51 -2.77 -1.34
C ARG A 218 17.07 -4.01 -2.06
N GLU A 219 17.71 -4.91 -1.36
CA GLU A 219 18.23 -6.16 -1.91
C GLU A 219 17.10 -7.05 -2.45
N HIS A 220 15.99 -7.14 -1.72
CA HIS A 220 14.79 -7.84 -2.16
C HIS A 220 14.25 -7.28 -3.49
N ILE A 221 14.06 -5.97 -3.59
CA ILE A 221 13.55 -5.32 -4.80
C ILE A 221 14.49 -5.54 -5.99
N VAL A 222 15.81 -5.38 -5.80
CA VAL A 222 16.81 -5.62 -6.84
C VAL A 222 16.81 -7.09 -7.27
N PHE A 223 16.69 -8.02 -6.32
CA PHE A 223 16.62 -9.45 -6.63
C PHE A 223 15.40 -9.78 -7.50
N VAL A 224 14.21 -9.32 -7.09
CA VAL A 224 12.97 -9.52 -7.85
C VAL A 224 13.08 -8.88 -9.23
N TRP A 225 13.63 -7.66 -9.32
CA TRP A 225 13.82 -6.96 -10.59
C TRP A 225 14.72 -7.74 -11.56
N ARG A 226 15.87 -8.21 -11.10
CA ARG A 226 16.80 -9.00 -11.93
C ARG A 226 16.18 -10.30 -12.46
N LYS A 227 15.21 -10.84 -11.73
CA LYS A 227 14.47 -12.03 -12.16
C LYS A 227 13.40 -11.71 -13.21
N LEU A 228 12.77 -10.55 -13.13
CA LEU A 228 11.72 -10.13 -14.05
C LEU A 228 12.28 -9.47 -15.32
N GLU A 229 13.37 -8.76 -15.19
CA GLU A 229 13.99 -7.93 -16.24
C GLU A 229 15.52 -8.19 -16.29
N PRO A 230 15.94 -9.39 -16.70
CA PRO A 230 17.36 -9.79 -16.62
C PRO A 230 18.29 -8.90 -17.45
N ASP A 231 17.78 -8.35 -18.55
CA ASP A 231 18.54 -7.50 -19.47
C ASP A 231 18.47 -6.00 -19.11
N SER A 232 17.68 -5.64 -18.09
CA SER A 232 17.51 -4.22 -17.69
C SER A 232 18.61 -3.81 -16.71
N PRO A 233 19.22 -2.61 -16.88
CA PRO A 233 20.23 -2.13 -15.97
C PRO A 233 19.62 -1.91 -14.56
N VAL A 234 20.41 -2.25 -13.54
CA VAL A 234 20.06 -1.90 -12.16
C VAL A 234 20.66 -0.52 -11.87
N PRO A 235 19.86 0.47 -11.49
CA PRO A 235 20.35 1.80 -11.17
C PRO A 235 21.38 1.77 -10.04
N ILE A 236 22.43 2.60 -10.17
CA ILE A 236 23.39 2.83 -9.08
C ILE A 236 22.76 3.85 -8.15
N MET A 237 22.30 3.38 -6.99
CA MET A 237 21.77 4.25 -5.93
C MET A 237 22.88 4.57 -4.93
N PRO A 238 22.99 5.83 -4.52
CA PRO A 238 23.94 6.24 -3.48
C PRO A 238 23.62 5.64 -2.10
#